data_6088fac0d5913cbedfc939581759a7d3
#
_entry.id   6088fac0d5913cbedfc939581759a7d3
#
_cell.length_a   1.000
_cell.length_b   1.000
_cell.length_c   1.000
_cell.angle_alpha   90.00
_cell.angle_beta   90.00
_cell.angle_gamma   90.00
#
_symmetry.space_group_name_H-M   'P 1'
#
loop_
_entity.id
_entity.type
_entity.pdbx_description
1 polymer ?
#
loop_
_entity_poly.entity_id
_entity_poly.type
_entity_poly.pdbx_seq_one_letter_code
_entity_poly.pdbx_strand_id
1 'polypeptide(L)'
;LATTGTHYISADSCTTSSQIKYDEYIKEVYKIAKSLPGKKLIVKPHPSPILTKLAENLIDEIDSSIIIIKNVELHKLINDCDILITFNNSTTTLDAISMNKPVISLQTDSYANDDDIVQAGAILSISEIKDCENGIKKILYDNNFRKKLIGKSNLFLQKYMKNHGHASESVVEVLMSQRS
;
A
#
# COMPACT_ATOMS: atom_id res chain seq x y z
N LEU A 1 -6.25 3.90 2.37
CA LEU A 1 -5.75 3.75 1.00
C LEU A 1 -4.65 4.77 0.74
N ALA A 2 -3.43 4.31 0.45
CA ALA A 2 -2.36 5.16 -0.02
C ALA A 2 -2.33 5.06 -1.56
N THR A 3 -2.52 6.17 -2.24
CA THR A 3 -2.44 6.23 -3.69
C THR A 3 -1.01 6.52 -4.10
N THR A 4 -0.36 5.55 -4.70
CA THR A 4 0.80 5.83 -5.54
C THR A 4 0.25 6.25 -6.89
N GLY A 5 0.74 7.37 -7.45
CA GLY A 5 0.31 7.73 -8.80
C GLY A 5 0.64 6.58 -9.76
N THR A 6 -0.23 6.35 -10.73
CA THR A 6 0.14 5.57 -11.91
C THR A 6 1.41 6.17 -12.47
N HIS A 7 2.41 5.36 -12.71
CA HIS A 7 3.65 5.84 -13.28
C HIS A 7 3.34 6.51 -14.61
N TYR A 8 3.55 7.82 -14.68
CA TYR A 8 3.60 8.54 -15.94
C TYR A 8 4.87 8.11 -16.68
N ILE A 9 4.80 6.97 -17.28
CA ILE A 9 5.77 6.58 -18.28
C ILE A 9 5.14 6.95 -19.61
N SER A 10 5.68 8.00 -20.21
CA SER A 10 5.55 8.43 -21.62
C SER A 10 4.27 8.04 -22.39
N ALA A 11 3.84 8.94 -23.22
CA ALA A 11 2.62 9.06 -24.01
C ALA A 11 2.20 7.88 -24.92
N ASP A 12 2.62 6.65 -24.68
CA ASP A 12 2.32 5.52 -25.55
C ASP A 12 1.56 4.38 -24.83
N SER A 13 0.34 4.22 -25.25
CA SER A 13 -0.57 3.05 -25.24
C SER A 13 -0.66 2.10 -24.00
N CYS A 14 0.35 1.94 -23.18
CA CYS A 14 0.34 1.06 -22.01
C CYS A 14 -0.33 1.71 -20.77
N THR A 15 -0.43 3.03 -20.74
CA THR A 15 -0.92 3.81 -19.61
C THR A 15 -2.44 3.76 -19.43
N THR A 16 -3.19 3.56 -20.51
CA THR A 16 -4.65 3.66 -20.48
C THR A 16 -5.28 2.48 -19.74
N SER A 17 -4.80 1.26 -19.95
CA SER A 17 -5.37 0.07 -19.31
C SER A 17 -5.05 0.01 -17.81
N SER A 18 -3.82 0.37 -17.42
CA SER A 18 -3.42 0.42 -16.00
C SER A 18 -4.16 1.55 -15.26
N GLN A 19 -4.42 2.69 -15.91
CA GLN A 19 -5.21 3.78 -15.32
C GLN A 19 -6.68 3.36 -15.14
N ILE A 20 -7.30 2.76 -16.14
CA ILE A 20 -8.68 2.26 -16.02
C ILE A 20 -8.78 1.28 -14.85
N LYS A 21 -7.86 0.33 -14.77
CA LYS A 21 -7.84 -0.67 -13.69
C LYS A 21 -7.62 -0.02 -12.31
N TYR A 22 -6.78 1.01 -12.24
CA TYR A 22 -6.56 1.80 -11.03
C TYR A 22 -7.87 2.46 -10.55
N ASP A 23 -8.58 3.14 -11.46
CA ASP A 23 -9.83 3.82 -11.16
C ASP A 23 -10.94 2.83 -10.72
N GLU A 24 -11.00 1.67 -11.38
CA GLU A 24 -11.93 0.60 -11.01
C GLU A 24 -11.63 0.03 -9.61
N TYR A 25 -10.36 -0.16 -9.26
CA TYR A 25 -9.98 -0.59 -7.91
C TYR A 25 -10.39 0.43 -6.85
N ILE A 26 -10.18 1.73 -7.09
CA ILE A 26 -10.58 2.77 -6.13
C ILE A 26 -12.10 2.74 -5.92
N LYS A 27 -12.88 2.66 -7.02
CA LYS A 27 -14.34 2.56 -6.98
C LYS A 27 -14.80 1.33 -6.18
N GLU A 28 -14.19 0.18 -6.41
CA GLU A 28 -14.56 -1.05 -5.71
C GLU A 28 -14.16 -1.01 -4.22
N VAL A 29 -12.96 -0.56 -3.90
CA VAL A 29 -12.52 -0.40 -2.48
C VAL A 29 -13.45 0.56 -1.73
N TYR A 30 -13.87 1.65 -2.34
CA TYR A 30 -14.84 2.57 -1.76
C TYR A 30 -16.19 1.90 -1.50
N LYS A 31 -16.75 1.22 -2.49
CA LYS A 31 -18.01 0.50 -2.39
C LYS A 31 -17.99 -0.53 -1.26
N ILE A 32 -16.88 -1.28 -1.17
CA ILE A 32 -16.66 -2.25 -0.09
C ILE A 32 -16.61 -1.53 1.26
N ALA A 33 -15.80 -0.47 1.40
CA ALA A 33 -15.67 0.27 2.66
C ALA A 33 -17.01 0.83 3.12
N LYS A 34 -17.84 1.35 2.22
CA LYS A 34 -19.18 1.86 2.50
C LYS A 34 -20.13 0.75 2.99
N SER A 35 -19.95 -0.48 2.55
CA SER A 35 -20.76 -1.63 2.98
C SER A 35 -20.35 -2.20 4.34
N LEU A 36 -19.17 -1.82 4.87
CA LEU A 36 -18.61 -2.38 6.10
C LEU A 36 -19.00 -1.53 7.32
N PRO A 37 -19.77 -2.06 8.28
CA PRO A 37 -20.20 -1.30 9.46
C PRO A 37 -19.00 -0.79 10.27
N GLY A 38 -19.03 0.50 10.63
CA GLY A 38 -17.99 1.12 11.47
C GLY A 38 -16.64 1.29 10.80
N LYS A 39 -16.50 1.04 9.49
CA LYS A 39 -15.29 1.27 8.74
C LYS A 39 -15.38 2.55 7.90
N LYS A 40 -14.24 3.20 7.73
CA LYS A 40 -14.10 4.40 6.89
C LYS A 40 -12.94 4.24 5.94
N LEU A 41 -13.13 4.69 4.72
CA LEU A 41 -12.03 4.83 3.75
C LEU A 41 -11.38 6.19 3.94
N ILE A 42 -10.09 6.18 4.20
CA ILE A 42 -9.25 7.38 4.19
C ILE A 42 -8.30 7.27 3.01
N VAL A 43 -8.26 8.27 2.17
CA VAL A 43 -7.36 8.33 1.03
C VAL A 43 -6.21 9.30 1.33
N LYS A 44 -4.99 8.80 1.22
CA LYS A 44 -3.76 9.59 1.32
C LYS A 44 -3.12 9.66 -0.06
N PRO A 45 -3.28 10.77 -0.79
CA PRO A 45 -2.68 10.91 -2.11
C PRO A 45 -1.15 11.00 -2.02
N HIS A 46 -0.51 10.67 -3.14
CA HIS A 46 0.93 10.92 -3.31
C HIS A 46 1.21 12.42 -3.15
N PRO A 47 2.36 12.81 -2.56
CA PRO A 47 2.67 14.23 -2.33
C PRO A 47 2.88 15.07 -3.60
N SER A 48 3.02 14.44 -4.77
CA SER A 48 3.07 15.17 -6.05
C SER A 48 1.77 15.94 -6.30
N PRO A 49 1.82 17.26 -6.60
CA PRO A 49 0.62 18.06 -6.84
C PRO A 49 -0.27 17.51 -7.99
N ILE A 50 0.35 17.00 -9.05
CA ILE A 50 -0.36 16.43 -10.20
C ILE A 50 -1.14 15.20 -9.78
N LEU A 51 -0.46 14.26 -9.08
CA LEU A 51 -1.08 13.00 -8.64
C LEU A 51 -2.14 13.23 -7.57
N THR A 52 -1.93 14.22 -6.69
CA THR A 52 -2.94 14.66 -5.73
C THR A 52 -4.19 15.13 -6.44
N LYS A 53 -4.06 16.00 -7.44
CA LYS A 53 -5.20 16.54 -8.18
C LYS A 53 -5.98 15.47 -8.94
N LEU A 54 -5.28 14.50 -9.54
CA LEU A 54 -5.93 13.37 -10.20
C LEU A 54 -6.72 12.50 -9.22
N ALA A 55 -6.14 12.20 -8.06
CA ALA A 55 -6.82 11.44 -7.01
C ALA A 55 -8.07 12.18 -6.49
N GLU A 56 -7.99 13.50 -6.32
CA GLU A 56 -9.12 14.33 -5.91
C GLU A 56 -10.25 14.31 -6.94
N ASN A 57 -9.93 14.53 -8.21
CA ASN A 57 -10.93 14.53 -9.27
C ASN A 57 -11.67 13.18 -9.34
N LEU A 58 -10.91 12.06 -9.26
CA LEU A 58 -11.52 10.73 -9.27
C LEU A 58 -12.43 10.50 -8.05
N ILE A 59 -11.99 10.96 -6.88
CA ILE A 59 -12.75 10.80 -5.64
C ILE A 59 -14.01 11.65 -5.66
N ASP A 60 -13.94 12.88 -6.14
CA ASP A 60 -15.11 13.77 -6.29
C ASP A 60 -16.16 13.17 -7.24
N GLU A 61 -15.72 12.46 -8.30
CA GLU A 61 -16.62 11.72 -9.21
C GLU A 61 -17.30 10.51 -8.54
N ILE A 62 -16.62 9.86 -7.58
CA ILE A 62 -17.15 8.69 -6.87
C ILE A 62 -18.10 9.11 -5.75
N ASP A 63 -17.59 9.90 -4.80
CA ASP A 63 -18.35 10.42 -3.66
C ASP A 63 -17.51 11.46 -2.90
N SER A 64 -17.92 12.71 -2.92
CA SER A 64 -17.26 13.83 -2.26
C SER A 64 -17.18 13.69 -0.71
N SER A 65 -17.85 12.72 -0.12
CA SER A 65 -17.76 12.43 1.32
C SER A 65 -16.55 11.58 1.72
N ILE A 66 -15.79 11.07 0.76
CA ILE A 66 -14.55 10.31 1.03
C ILE A 66 -13.52 11.24 1.68
N ILE A 67 -12.92 10.76 2.77
CA ILE A 67 -11.94 11.54 3.51
C ILE A 67 -10.60 11.52 2.79
N ILE A 68 -10.17 12.67 2.28
CA ILE A 68 -8.84 12.86 1.69
C ILE A 68 -7.96 13.59 2.70
N ILE A 69 -6.81 12.99 3.05
CA ILE A 69 -5.85 13.61 3.97
C ILE A 69 -4.54 13.85 3.24
N LYS A 70 -4.18 15.12 3.01
CA LYS A 70 -2.98 15.52 2.26
C LYS A 70 -1.77 15.74 3.18
N ASN A 71 -1.97 16.57 4.21
CA ASN A 71 -0.89 17.13 5.03
C ASN A 71 -0.85 16.46 6.42
N VAL A 72 -0.60 15.15 6.42
CA VAL A 72 -0.41 14.41 7.67
C VAL A 72 0.79 13.49 7.53
N GLU A 73 1.44 13.25 8.64
CA GLU A 73 2.51 12.28 8.72
C GLU A 73 1.96 10.86 8.43
N LEU A 74 2.54 10.21 7.41
CA LEU A 74 2.08 8.91 6.93
C LEU A 74 2.05 7.86 8.05
N HIS A 75 3.08 7.83 8.90
CA HIS A 75 3.19 6.86 9.99
C HIS A 75 2.04 6.96 11.00
N LYS A 76 1.51 8.15 11.24
CA LYS A 76 0.31 8.32 12.10
C LYS A 76 -0.90 7.65 11.48
N LEU A 77 -1.13 7.88 10.18
CA LEU A 77 -2.24 7.23 9.47
C LEU A 77 -2.09 5.70 9.45
N ILE A 78 -0.88 5.21 9.20
CA ILE A 78 -0.60 3.77 9.22
C ILE A 78 -0.86 3.21 10.61
N ASN A 79 -0.44 3.91 11.68
CA ASN A 79 -0.67 3.46 13.04
C ASN A 79 -2.16 3.30 13.37
N ASP A 80 -2.99 4.18 12.86
CA ASP A 80 -4.42 4.22 13.17
C ASP A 80 -5.28 3.36 12.24
N CYS A 81 -4.71 2.84 11.13
CA CYS A 81 -5.48 2.03 10.19
C CYS A 81 -5.58 0.56 10.61
N ASP A 82 -6.68 -0.08 10.22
CA ASP A 82 -6.86 -1.54 10.34
C ASP A 82 -6.10 -2.30 9.24
N ILE A 83 -6.07 -1.72 8.04
CA ILE A 83 -5.43 -2.27 6.83
C ILE A 83 -4.84 -1.10 6.06
N LEU A 84 -3.60 -1.23 5.57
CA LEU A 84 -3.10 -0.37 4.51
C LEU A 84 -3.41 -1.00 3.16
N ILE A 85 -3.97 -0.21 2.25
CA ILE A 85 -4.17 -0.62 0.85
C ILE A 85 -3.28 0.26 -0.03
N THR A 86 -2.45 -0.37 -0.85
CA THR A 86 -1.52 0.30 -1.78
C THR A 86 -1.74 -0.22 -3.19
N PHE A 87 -1.09 0.41 -4.16
CA PHE A 87 -1.02 -0.06 -5.54
C PHE A 87 0.39 -0.53 -5.86
N ASN A 88 0.49 -1.66 -6.53
CA ASN A 88 1.76 -2.23 -6.96
C ASN A 88 2.82 -2.23 -5.84
N ASN A 89 4.08 -1.99 -6.17
CA ASN A 89 5.21 -2.05 -5.24
C ASN A 89 5.48 -0.69 -4.60
N SER A 90 4.62 -0.29 -3.67
CA SER A 90 4.79 0.97 -2.94
C SER A 90 5.77 0.81 -1.77
N THR A 91 6.70 1.75 -1.61
CA THR A 91 7.62 1.80 -0.45
C THR A 91 6.88 1.95 0.88
N THR A 92 5.68 2.55 0.90
CA THR A 92 4.82 2.63 2.09
C THR A 92 4.39 1.26 2.63
N THR A 93 4.52 0.22 1.81
CA THR A 93 4.32 -1.17 2.23
C THR A 93 5.31 -1.57 3.32
N LEU A 94 6.59 -1.21 3.16
CA LEU A 94 7.63 -1.52 4.15
C LEU A 94 7.38 -0.79 5.48
N ASP A 95 6.93 0.48 5.41
CA ASP A 95 6.54 1.23 6.61
C ASP A 95 5.41 0.52 7.36
N ALA A 96 4.37 0.10 6.65
CA ALA A 96 3.22 -0.56 7.27
C ALA A 96 3.57 -1.92 7.90
N ILE A 97 4.30 -2.79 7.19
CA ILE A 97 4.66 -4.09 7.74
C ILE A 97 5.63 -3.96 8.92
N SER A 98 6.51 -2.93 8.94
CA SER A 98 7.37 -2.65 10.10
C SER A 98 6.59 -2.23 11.34
N MET A 99 5.38 -1.68 11.14
CA MET A 99 4.43 -1.31 12.19
C MET A 99 3.42 -2.42 12.49
N ASN A 100 3.65 -3.65 12.02
CA ASN A 100 2.75 -4.80 12.17
C ASN A 100 1.35 -4.57 11.59
N LYS A 101 1.23 -3.73 10.55
CA LYS A 101 -0.03 -3.53 9.86
C LYS A 101 -0.14 -4.45 8.65
N PRO A 102 -1.28 -5.13 8.47
CA PRO A 102 -1.50 -5.93 7.28
C PRO A 102 -1.65 -5.02 6.05
N VAL A 103 -1.08 -5.46 4.95
CA VAL A 103 -1.11 -4.72 3.68
C VAL A 103 -1.82 -5.51 2.61
N ILE A 104 -2.66 -4.83 1.84
CA ILE A 104 -3.18 -5.27 0.55
C ILE A 104 -2.49 -4.45 -0.53
N SER A 105 -1.91 -5.12 -1.52
CA SER A 105 -1.39 -4.49 -2.73
C SER A 105 -2.29 -4.83 -3.91
N LEU A 106 -2.90 -3.80 -4.51
CA LEU A 106 -3.74 -3.92 -5.68
C LEU A 106 -2.86 -3.85 -6.93
N GLN A 107 -2.89 -4.87 -7.76
CA GLN A 107 -2.01 -4.99 -8.90
C GLN A 107 -2.67 -4.44 -10.16
N THR A 108 -2.16 -3.32 -10.66
CA THR A 108 -2.63 -2.72 -11.91
C THR A 108 -1.87 -3.24 -13.13
N ASP A 109 -0.69 -3.78 -12.91
CA ASP A 109 0.13 -4.41 -13.96
C ASP A 109 0.63 -5.81 -13.53
N SER A 110 1.10 -6.60 -14.47
CA SER A 110 1.49 -8.00 -14.25
C SER A 110 2.85 -8.16 -13.56
N TYR A 111 3.73 -7.17 -13.66
CA TYR A 111 5.11 -7.27 -13.17
C TYR A 111 5.20 -7.20 -11.64
N ALA A 112 4.22 -6.58 -11.01
CA ALA A 112 4.23 -6.42 -9.56
C ALA A 112 4.02 -7.74 -8.77
N ASN A 113 3.57 -8.80 -9.43
CA ASN A 113 3.42 -10.12 -8.81
C ASN A 113 4.75 -10.85 -8.61
N ASP A 114 5.81 -10.47 -9.33
CA ASP A 114 7.13 -11.10 -9.25
C ASP A 114 8.01 -10.52 -8.13
N ASP A 115 7.46 -9.56 -7.36
CA ASP A 115 8.19 -8.95 -6.25
C ASP A 115 8.39 -9.91 -5.09
N ASP A 116 9.59 -9.91 -4.53
CA ASP A 116 9.99 -10.75 -3.39
C ASP A 116 9.04 -10.67 -2.20
N ILE A 117 8.46 -9.51 -1.92
CA ILE A 117 7.51 -9.30 -0.83
C ILE A 117 6.18 -10.03 -1.09
N VAL A 118 5.74 -10.08 -2.35
CA VAL A 118 4.55 -10.81 -2.78
C VAL A 118 4.82 -12.31 -2.72
N GLN A 119 5.97 -12.76 -3.28
CA GLN A 119 6.37 -14.15 -3.30
C GLN A 119 6.59 -14.73 -1.88
N ALA A 120 7.09 -13.92 -0.95
CA ALA A 120 7.17 -14.29 0.45
C ALA A 120 5.80 -14.40 1.14
N GLY A 121 4.74 -13.92 0.50
CA GLY A 121 3.41 -13.82 1.08
C GLY A 121 3.36 -12.88 2.29
N ALA A 122 4.24 -11.89 2.32
CA ALA A 122 4.33 -10.89 3.38
C ALA A 122 3.22 -9.83 3.29
N ILE A 123 2.57 -9.73 2.14
CA ILE A 123 1.41 -8.89 1.87
C ILE A 123 0.36 -9.71 1.12
N LEU A 124 -0.88 -9.24 1.11
CA LEU A 124 -1.93 -9.81 0.27
C LEU A 124 -1.95 -9.08 -1.07
N SER A 125 -1.47 -9.74 -2.11
CA SER A 125 -1.54 -9.23 -3.49
C SER A 125 -2.90 -9.58 -4.10
N ILE A 126 -3.56 -8.62 -4.74
CA ILE A 126 -4.84 -8.79 -5.43
C ILE A 126 -4.70 -8.30 -6.87
N SER A 127 -4.80 -9.23 -7.82
CA SER A 127 -4.69 -8.96 -9.26
C SER A 127 -6.04 -8.81 -9.96
N GLU A 128 -7.11 -9.27 -9.34
CA GLU A 128 -8.46 -9.22 -9.89
C GLU A 128 -9.40 -8.44 -8.98
N ILE A 129 -10.15 -7.50 -9.55
CA ILE A 129 -11.05 -6.60 -8.80
C ILE A 129 -12.10 -7.39 -8.01
N LYS A 130 -12.61 -8.49 -8.57
CA LYS A 130 -13.59 -9.38 -7.91
C LYS A 130 -13.11 -9.97 -6.58
N ASP A 131 -11.78 -10.03 -6.36
CA ASP A 131 -11.19 -10.60 -5.16
C ASP A 131 -10.99 -9.57 -4.03
N CYS A 132 -11.21 -8.28 -4.30
CA CYS A 132 -11.02 -7.19 -3.33
C CYS A 132 -11.88 -7.36 -2.08
N GLU A 133 -13.17 -7.63 -2.25
CA GLU A 133 -14.10 -7.77 -1.12
C GLU A 133 -13.69 -8.92 -0.20
N ASN A 134 -13.40 -10.08 -0.79
CA ASN A 134 -12.95 -11.25 -0.04
C ASN A 134 -11.63 -10.98 0.69
N GLY A 135 -10.66 -10.36 0.02
CA GLY A 135 -9.36 -10.03 0.59
C GLY A 135 -9.48 -9.07 1.78
N ILE A 136 -10.24 -7.99 1.63
CA ILE A 136 -10.48 -6.99 2.68
C ILE A 136 -11.19 -7.65 3.88
N LYS A 137 -12.29 -8.36 3.64
CA LYS A 137 -13.05 -9.04 4.71
C LYS A 137 -12.20 -10.08 5.43
N LYS A 138 -11.39 -10.83 4.70
CA LYS A 138 -10.51 -11.86 5.28
C LYS A 138 -9.50 -11.26 6.25
N ILE A 139 -8.87 -10.12 5.91
CA ILE A 139 -7.95 -9.44 6.83
C ILE A 139 -8.69 -8.84 8.03
N LEU A 140 -9.89 -8.28 7.84
CA LEU A 140 -10.64 -7.62 8.90
C LEU A 140 -11.24 -8.60 9.91
N TYR A 141 -11.72 -9.78 9.46
CA TYR A 141 -12.57 -10.64 10.26
C TYR A 141 -11.99 -12.03 10.52
N ASP A 142 -10.96 -12.48 9.77
CA ASP A 142 -10.25 -13.73 10.04
C ASP A 142 -8.95 -13.45 10.81
N ASN A 143 -9.03 -13.53 12.14
CA ASN A 143 -7.88 -13.28 13.01
C ASN A 143 -6.71 -14.24 12.76
N ASN A 144 -6.96 -15.49 12.35
CA ASN A 144 -5.91 -16.46 12.08
C ASN A 144 -5.17 -16.08 10.79
N PHE A 145 -5.90 -15.71 9.74
CA PHE A 145 -5.31 -15.23 8.50
C PHE A 145 -4.49 -13.95 8.73
N ARG A 146 -5.06 -12.98 9.45
CA ARG A 146 -4.38 -11.71 9.80
C ARG A 146 -3.07 -11.97 10.56
N LYS A 147 -3.08 -12.80 11.58
CA LYS A 147 -1.88 -13.17 12.35
C LYS A 147 -0.84 -13.85 11.48
N LYS A 148 -1.26 -14.79 10.61
CA LYS A 148 -0.36 -15.47 9.68
C LYS A 148 0.28 -14.51 8.69
N LEU A 149 -0.49 -13.56 8.14
CA LEU A 149 0.01 -12.54 7.22
C LEU A 149 1.08 -11.67 7.91
N ILE A 150 0.78 -11.12 9.09
CA ILE A 150 1.73 -10.32 9.88
C ILE A 150 2.99 -11.13 10.24
N GLY A 151 2.84 -12.40 10.61
CA GLY A 151 3.98 -13.28 10.87
C GLY A 151 4.91 -13.43 9.67
N LYS A 152 4.35 -13.59 8.46
CA LYS A 152 5.12 -13.63 7.21
C LYS A 152 5.77 -12.28 6.89
N SER A 153 5.08 -11.16 7.16
CA SER A 153 5.65 -9.82 7.02
C SER A 153 6.88 -9.64 7.90
N ASN A 154 6.82 -10.08 9.16
CA ASN A 154 7.94 -9.98 10.09
C ASN A 154 9.14 -10.86 9.67
N LEU A 155 8.88 -12.06 9.15
CA LEU A 155 9.95 -12.92 8.61
C LEU A 155 10.61 -12.29 7.38
N PHE A 156 9.82 -11.65 6.50
CA PHE A 156 10.34 -10.92 5.37
C PHE A 156 11.24 -9.77 5.82
N LEU A 157 10.79 -8.94 6.76
CA LEU A 157 11.59 -7.83 7.30
C LEU A 157 12.91 -8.29 7.89
N GLN A 158 12.93 -9.37 8.68
CA GLN A 158 14.17 -9.92 9.25
C GLN A 158 15.19 -10.30 8.17
N LYS A 159 14.73 -10.75 7.00
CA LYS A 159 15.63 -11.11 5.89
C LYS A 159 16.15 -9.87 5.15
N TYR A 160 15.32 -8.85 4.93
CA TYR A 160 15.62 -7.72 4.06
C TYR A 160 16.05 -6.45 4.79
N MET A 161 15.64 -6.25 6.04
CA MET A 161 15.99 -5.07 6.84
C MET A 161 16.95 -5.46 7.97
N LYS A 162 18.22 -5.56 7.64
CA LYS A 162 19.28 -5.75 8.64
C LYS A 162 19.53 -4.44 9.40
N ASN A 163 19.99 -4.55 10.66
CA ASN A 163 20.34 -3.41 11.52
C ASN A 163 19.16 -2.45 11.80
N HIS A 164 17.94 -2.98 11.89
CA HIS A 164 16.75 -2.19 12.16
C HIS A 164 16.92 -1.34 13.44
N GLY A 165 16.83 -0.03 13.31
CA GLY A 165 17.08 0.94 14.36
C GLY A 165 18.55 1.36 14.54
N HIS A 166 19.52 0.63 13.94
CA HIS A 166 20.98 0.88 14.07
C HIS A 166 21.67 1.01 12.70
N ALA A 167 20.93 1.20 11.61
CA ALA A 167 21.50 1.24 10.27
C ALA A 167 22.48 2.41 10.09
N SER A 168 22.19 3.58 10.64
CA SER A 168 23.07 4.76 10.54
C SER A 168 24.37 4.55 11.32
N GLU A 169 24.32 3.97 12.49
CA GLU A 169 25.49 3.64 13.32
C GLU A 169 26.39 2.64 12.57
N SER A 170 25.81 1.59 12.00
CA SER A 170 26.55 0.59 11.22
C SER A 170 27.22 1.19 9.99
N VAL A 171 26.58 2.13 9.30
CA VAL A 171 27.19 2.86 8.18
C VAL A 171 28.39 3.69 8.64
N VAL A 172 28.26 4.42 9.75
CA VAL A 172 29.35 5.20 10.32
C VAL A 172 30.53 4.31 10.70
N GLU A 173 30.31 3.17 11.35
CA GLU A 173 31.36 2.21 11.71
C GLU A 173 32.14 1.71 10.47
N VAL A 174 31.41 1.35 9.40
CA VAL A 174 32.05 0.92 8.13
C VAL A 174 32.90 2.03 7.53
N LEU A 175 32.38 3.28 7.48
CA LEU A 175 33.11 4.41 6.93
C LEU A 175 34.37 4.76 7.74
N MET A 176 34.29 4.64 9.07
CA MET A 176 35.44 4.91 9.95
C MET A 176 36.51 3.81 9.84
N SER A 177 36.12 2.54 9.70
CA SER A 177 37.05 1.43 9.56
C SER A 177 37.86 1.44 8.23
N GLN A 178 37.37 2.12 7.21
CA GLN A 178 38.05 2.27 5.93
C GLN A 178 39.09 3.42 5.92
N ARG A 179 39.17 4.23 6.99
CA ARG A 179 40.13 5.34 7.11
C ARG A 179 41.43 4.96 7.84
N SER A 180 41.56 3.72 8.29
CA SER A 180 42.77 3.14 8.86
C SER A 180 43.52 2.31 7.85
#